data_84a3e8bd68b897e0020b0531732b3f5a
#
_entry.id   84a3e8bd68b897e0020b0531732b3f5a
#
_cell.length_a   1.000
_cell.length_b   1.000
_cell.length_c   1.000
_cell.angle_alpha   90.00
_cell.angle_beta   90.00
_cell.angle_gamma   90.00
#
_symmetry.space_group_name_H-M   'P 1'
#
loop_
_entity.id
_entity.type
_entity.pdbx_description
1 polymer ?
#
loop_
_entity_poly.entity_id
_entity_poly.type
_entity_poly.pdbx_seq_one_letter_code
_entity_poly.pdbx_strand_id
1 'polypeptide(L)'
;QRHFLGMAYVGFQNKGVAWVYSREEDEALDDAFFSGIFKTAFENRRALLRSEDTTTFRLFNGEGDGFGGVTIDWYDGFIVVSWYSEGVYHYRDLILTQALATFEGVKGVYEKIRFKNEADLPESSFVGGVEAPEPLIVLENGIKYATYMNEGLMTGIFLDQREVRETIRQRYSAGRTVLNTFSYTGAFSVAAAMGGATQTTSVDVANRSLEKTKEQFAVNGIDPETQQIYVMDVFDYFKYAVKKQLKFDTVVVDPPSFARTKKRTFSVAKDYGKLVAQITPLVAPKGTLVLSTNAANVSESQFQQMIEKGIQEAEGNRKFRIVLKKGLPSDFAVPVATPLSDYLKVFFIEFNN
;
A
#
# COMPACT_ATOMS: atom_id res chain seq x y z
N GLN A 1 34.24 -26.81 8.25
CA GLN A 1 33.62 -27.20 6.97
C GLN A 1 32.84 -26.01 6.44
N ARG A 2 33.05 -25.63 5.19
CA ARG A 2 32.24 -24.61 4.50
C ARG A 2 31.03 -25.34 3.91
N HIS A 3 29.84 -24.88 4.26
CA HIS A 3 28.58 -25.38 3.71
C HIS A 3 28.04 -24.35 2.73
N PHE A 4 27.58 -24.80 1.58
CA PHE A 4 26.86 -23.98 0.62
C PHE A 4 25.52 -23.55 1.26
N LEU A 5 25.19 -22.25 1.18
CA LEU A 5 23.96 -21.68 1.76
C LEU A 5 22.96 -21.24 0.70
N GLY A 6 23.45 -20.87 -0.48
CA GLY A 6 22.63 -20.40 -1.59
C GLY A 6 23.40 -19.47 -2.52
N MET A 7 22.84 -19.26 -3.68
CA MET A 7 23.29 -18.28 -4.66
C MET A 7 22.65 -16.92 -4.36
N ALA A 8 23.45 -15.86 -4.46
CA ALA A 8 23.00 -14.50 -4.19
C ALA A 8 23.65 -13.50 -5.14
N TYR A 9 22.95 -12.41 -5.43
CA TYR A 9 23.55 -11.24 -6.07
C TYR A 9 23.84 -10.14 -5.03
N VAL A 10 24.84 -9.32 -5.28
CA VAL A 10 25.22 -8.20 -4.41
C VAL A 10 24.31 -7.01 -4.67
N GLY A 11 23.73 -6.45 -3.61
CA GLY A 11 22.76 -5.34 -3.70
C GLY A 11 23.37 -3.94 -3.79
N PHE A 12 24.64 -3.78 -3.38
CA PHE A 12 25.33 -2.48 -3.26
C PHE A 12 24.59 -1.45 -2.38
N GLN A 13 23.99 -1.93 -1.28
CA GLN A 13 23.24 -1.12 -0.33
C GLN A 13 23.74 -1.33 1.10
N ASN A 14 23.50 -0.33 1.98
CA ASN A 14 23.82 -0.41 3.40
C ASN A 14 22.95 -1.42 4.18
N LYS A 15 21.72 -1.66 3.69
CA LYS A 15 20.80 -2.68 4.23
C LYS A 15 20.45 -3.65 3.11
N GLY A 16 20.55 -4.95 3.37
CA GLY A 16 20.39 -5.95 2.32
C GLY A 16 21.61 -5.97 1.39
N VAL A 17 22.76 -6.34 1.93
CA VAL A 17 24.05 -6.37 1.19
C VAL A 17 24.01 -7.35 0.02
N ALA A 18 23.27 -8.46 0.18
CA ALA A 18 23.09 -9.47 -0.84
C ALA A 18 21.68 -10.06 -0.78
N TRP A 19 21.20 -10.51 -1.93
CA TRP A 19 19.86 -11.08 -2.09
C TRP A 19 20.00 -12.53 -2.55
N VAL A 20 19.62 -13.48 -1.69
CA VAL A 20 19.63 -14.90 -2.04
C VAL A 20 18.48 -15.19 -2.99
N TYR A 21 18.77 -15.81 -4.13
CA TYR A 21 17.76 -16.12 -5.15
C TYR A 21 17.62 -17.62 -5.43
N SER A 22 18.59 -18.46 -5.06
CA SER A 22 18.51 -19.90 -5.24
C SER A 22 19.21 -20.67 -4.13
N ARG A 23 18.74 -21.89 -3.87
CA ARG A 23 19.40 -22.89 -3.02
C ARG A 23 20.14 -23.94 -3.83
N GLU A 24 20.02 -23.90 -5.15
CA GLU A 24 20.74 -24.76 -6.06
C GLU A 24 22.14 -24.18 -6.32
N GLU A 25 23.14 -25.02 -6.25
CA GLU A 25 24.53 -24.66 -6.56
C GLU A 25 24.64 -24.40 -8.07
N ASP A 26 25.37 -23.37 -8.46
CA ASP A 26 25.57 -22.94 -9.85
C ASP A 26 24.30 -22.48 -10.61
N GLU A 27 23.20 -22.16 -9.93
CA GLU A 27 22.04 -21.54 -10.58
C GLU A 27 22.43 -20.21 -11.22
N ALA A 28 22.31 -20.12 -12.54
CA ALA A 28 22.64 -18.92 -13.29
C ALA A 28 21.46 -17.94 -13.32
N LEU A 29 21.75 -16.62 -13.25
CA LEU A 29 20.78 -15.58 -13.54
C LEU A 29 20.77 -15.32 -15.05
N ASP A 30 20.01 -16.12 -15.77
CA ASP A 30 19.90 -16.11 -17.22
C ASP A 30 18.44 -15.99 -17.70
N ASP A 31 18.25 -16.06 -19.02
CA ASP A 31 16.93 -16.01 -19.65
C ASP A 31 15.97 -17.07 -19.09
N ALA A 32 16.47 -18.30 -18.88
CA ALA A 32 15.66 -19.43 -18.43
C ALA A 32 15.19 -19.21 -16.98
N PHE A 33 16.07 -18.69 -16.11
CA PHE A 33 15.72 -18.37 -14.72
C PHE A 33 14.58 -17.35 -14.67
N PHE A 34 14.74 -16.19 -15.31
CA PHE A 34 13.71 -15.13 -15.25
C PHE A 34 12.44 -15.54 -15.99
N SER A 35 12.53 -16.19 -17.13
CA SER A 35 11.37 -16.74 -17.84
C SER A 35 10.57 -17.70 -16.94
N GLY A 36 11.25 -18.55 -16.20
CA GLY A 36 10.62 -19.52 -15.30
C GLY A 36 9.83 -18.87 -14.16
N ILE A 37 10.46 -17.96 -13.43
CA ILE A 37 9.79 -17.27 -12.30
C ILE A 37 8.67 -16.35 -12.78
N PHE A 38 8.82 -15.68 -13.91
CA PHE A 38 7.77 -14.82 -14.47
C PHE A 38 6.56 -15.62 -14.98
N LYS A 39 6.78 -16.78 -15.60
CA LYS A 39 5.68 -17.70 -15.96
C LYS A 39 4.88 -18.11 -14.73
N THR A 40 5.56 -18.52 -13.68
CA THR A 40 4.93 -18.90 -12.42
C THR A 40 4.13 -17.74 -11.81
N ALA A 41 4.73 -16.55 -11.75
CA ALA A 41 4.05 -15.36 -11.24
C ALA A 41 2.80 -15.00 -12.05
N PHE A 42 2.87 -15.07 -13.38
CA PHE A 42 1.77 -14.79 -14.30
C PHE A 42 0.62 -15.78 -14.11
N GLU A 43 0.93 -17.07 -14.02
CA GLU A 43 -0.07 -18.13 -13.75
C GLU A 43 -0.75 -17.94 -12.39
N ASN A 44 0.00 -17.58 -11.36
CA ASN A 44 -0.54 -17.32 -10.02
C ASN A 44 -1.51 -16.13 -9.98
N ARG A 45 -1.43 -15.19 -10.94
CA ARG A 45 -2.35 -14.04 -11.06
C ARG A 45 -3.39 -14.19 -12.15
N ARG A 46 -3.54 -15.39 -12.72
CA ARG A 46 -4.47 -15.63 -13.85
C ARG A 46 -5.91 -15.19 -13.54
N ALA A 47 -6.38 -15.38 -12.32
CA ALA A 47 -7.72 -14.94 -11.92
C ALA A 47 -7.86 -13.40 -11.98
N LEU A 48 -6.85 -12.64 -11.52
CA LEU A 48 -6.81 -11.19 -11.60
C LEU A 48 -6.65 -10.69 -13.04
N LEU A 49 -5.82 -11.35 -13.85
CA LEU A 49 -5.62 -11.03 -15.27
C LEU A 49 -6.92 -11.17 -16.09
N ARG A 50 -7.81 -12.06 -15.67
CA ARG A 50 -9.12 -12.29 -16.31
C ARG A 50 -10.27 -11.52 -15.67
N SER A 51 -10.01 -10.81 -14.58
CA SER A 51 -11.04 -10.05 -13.88
C SER A 51 -11.47 -8.84 -14.72
N GLU A 52 -12.78 -8.64 -14.81
CA GLU A 52 -13.38 -7.48 -15.46
C GLU A 52 -13.55 -6.30 -14.48
N ASP A 53 -13.55 -6.55 -13.18
CA ASP A 53 -13.78 -5.55 -12.15
C ASP A 53 -12.50 -5.15 -11.38
N THR A 54 -11.37 -5.83 -11.60
CA THR A 54 -10.09 -5.51 -10.98
C THR A 54 -8.98 -5.58 -12.03
N THR A 55 -8.52 -4.41 -12.48
CA THR A 55 -7.54 -4.27 -13.57
C THR A 55 -6.18 -3.79 -13.09
N THR A 56 -5.98 -3.75 -11.77
CA THR A 56 -4.70 -3.37 -11.16
C THR A 56 -4.36 -4.26 -9.98
N PHE A 57 -3.13 -4.75 -9.94
CA PHE A 57 -2.63 -5.68 -8.91
C PHE A 57 -1.11 -5.85 -9.00
N ARG A 58 -0.52 -6.49 -7.98
CA ARG A 58 0.89 -6.88 -7.98
C ARG A 58 1.10 -8.12 -8.84
N LEU A 59 1.83 -7.97 -9.96
CA LEU A 59 2.13 -9.06 -10.88
C LEU A 59 3.35 -9.89 -10.45
N PHE A 60 4.36 -9.24 -9.87
CA PHE A 60 5.57 -9.89 -9.36
C PHE A 60 6.03 -9.21 -8.07
N ASN A 61 6.19 -9.98 -6.99
CA ASN A 61 6.44 -9.47 -5.64
C ASN A 61 7.80 -9.90 -5.06
N GLY A 62 8.87 -9.64 -5.76
CA GLY A 62 10.23 -9.83 -5.23
C GLY A 62 10.49 -11.25 -4.75
N GLU A 63 10.98 -11.39 -3.51
CA GLU A 63 11.33 -12.70 -2.92
C GLU A 63 10.13 -13.67 -2.89
N GLY A 64 8.92 -13.16 -2.74
CA GLY A 64 7.71 -13.97 -2.73
C GLY A 64 7.48 -14.73 -4.03
N ASP A 65 7.96 -14.19 -5.15
CA ASP A 65 7.91 -14.81 -6.46
C ASP A 65 9.27 -15.32 -6.94
N GLY A 66 10.28 -15.37 -6.06
CA GLY A 66 11.54 -16.06 -6.31
C GLY A 66 12.75 -15.19 -6.61
N PHE A 67 12.61 -13.85 -6.68
CA PHE A 67 13.75 -12.96 -6.90
C PHE A 67 13.53 -11.60 -6.25
N GLY A 68 14.26 -11.31 -5.18
CA GLY A 68 14.15 -10.09 -4.41
C GLY A 68 14.77 -8.86 -5.08
N GLY A 69 14.34 -7.68 -4.63
CA GLY A 69 14.85 -6.38 -5.06
C GLY A 69 14.15 -5.77 -6.27
N VAL A 70 13.16 -6.45 -6.83
CA VAL A 70 12.33 -5.95 -7.93
C VAL A 70 10.87 -6.31 -7.70
N THR A 71 9.97 -5.39 -8.03
CA THR A 71 8.53 -5.65 -8.07
C THR A 71 7.97 -5.18 -9.40
N ILE A 72 6.88 -5.82 -9.85
CA ILE A 72 6.17 -5.44 -11.07
C ILE A 72 4.69 -5.32 -10.72
N ASP A 73 4.13 -4.14 -10.95
CA ASP A 73 2.71 -3.84 -10.78
C ASP A 73 2.02 -3.73 -12.14
N TRP A 74 0.82 -4.26 -12.21
CA TRP A 74 -0.05 -4.24 -13.39
C TRP A 74 -1.12 -3.16 -13.25
N TYR A 75 -1.27 -2.33 -14.27
CA TYR A 75 -2.28 -1.27 -14.39
C TYR A 75 -2.95 -1.35 -15.76
N ASP A 76 -3.98 -2.15 -15.89
CA ASP A 76 -4.76 -2.31 -17.15
C ASP A 76 -3.90 -2.52 -18.40
N GLY A 77 -2.91 -3.40 -18.30
CA GLY A 77 -1.97 -3.72 -19.39
C GLY A 77 -0.69 -2.87 -19.38
N PHE A 78 -0.59 -1.84 -18.57
CA PHE A 78 0.66 -1.13 -18.33
C PHE A 78 1.38 -1.73 -17.13
N ILE A 79 2.68 -1.94 -17.23
CA ILE A 79 3.47 -2.44 -16.10
C ILE A 79 4.41 -1.36 -15.56
N VAL A 80 4.53 -1.36 -14.23
CA VAL A 80 5.47 -0.51 -13.50
C VAL A 80 6.47 -1.41 -12.79
N VAL A 81 7.73 -1.33 -13.21
CA VAL A 81 8.83 -2.09 -12.62
C VAL A 81 9.55 -1.20 -11.62
N SER A 82 9.61 -1.63 -10.36
CA SER A 82 10.31 -0.90 -9.29
C SER A 82 11.60 -1.62 -8.93
N TRP A 83 12.70 -0.88 -8.96
CA TRP A 83 14.05 -1.34 -8.66
C TRP A 83 14.47 -0.86 -7.27
N TYR A 84 14.80 -1.79 -6.37
CA TYR A 84 15.09 -1.49 -4.96
C TYR A 84 16.57 -1.52 -4.61
N SER A 85 17.44 -1.91 -5.54
CA SER A 85 18.89 -1.90 -5.35
C SER A 85 19.62 -1.66 -6.65
N GLU A 86 20.84 -1.11 -6.55
CA GLU A 86 21.75 -1.00 -7.69
C GLU A 86 22.11 -2.37 -8.25
N GLY A 87 22.28 -3.36 -7.38
CA GLY A 87 22.61 -4.73 -7.78
C GLY A 87 21.56 -5.36 -8.69
N VAL A 88 20.28 -5.24 -8.38
CA VAL A 88 19.21 -5.76 -9.25
C VAL A 88 19.11 -4.96 -10.54
N TYR A 89 19.39 -3.68 -10.52
CA TYR A 89 19.37 -2.81 -11.70
C TYR A 89 20.42 -3.22 -12.75
N HIS A 90 21.51 -3.86 -12.37
CA HIS A 90 22.46 -4.45 -13.31
C HIS A 90 21.84 -5.54 -14.20
N TYR A 91 20.76 -6.19 -13.76
CA TYR A 91 20.01 -7.19 -14.53
C TYR A 91 18.81 -6.59 -15.26
N ARG A 92 18.68 -5.25 -15.29
CA ARG A 92 17.51 -4.55 -15.83
C ARG A 92 17.11 -5.00 -17.22
N ASP A 93 18.04 -5.02 -18.16
CA ASP A 93 17.73 -5.32 -19.56
C ASP A 93 17.28 -6.77 -19.72
N LEU A 94 17.91 -7.70 -19.01
CA LEU A 94 17.53 -9.10 -18.98
C LEU A 94 16.14 -9.30 -18.36
N ILE A 95 15.88 -8.67 -17.22
CA ILE A 95 14.58 -8.74 -16.53
C ILE A 95 13.48 -8.16 -17.40
N LEU A 96 13.67 -6.99 -18.00
CA LEU A 96 12.68 -6.36 -18.87
C LEU A 96 12.42 -7.20 -20.13
N THR A 97 13.47 -7.75 -20.75
CA THR A 97 13.33 -8.61 -21.93
C THR A 97 12.50 -9.85 -21.61
N GLN A 98 12.78 -10.53 -20.50
CA GLN A 98 12.07 -11.74 -20.13
C GLN A 98 10.65 -11.45 -19.61
N ALA A 99 10.43 -10.34 -18.93
CA ALA A 99 9.10 -9.89 -18.53
C ALA A 99 8.21 -9.64 -19.76
N LEU A 100 8.69 -8.90 -20.74
CA LEU A 100 7.95 -8.61 -21.98
C LEU A 100 7.71 -9.86 -22.84
N ALA A 101 8.64 -10.82 -22.83
CA ALA A 101 8.47 -12.08 -23.53
C ALA A 101 7.45 -13.01 -22.85
N THR A 102 7.23 -12.85 -21.55
CA THR A 102 6.41 -13.76 -20.74
C THR A 102 5.02 -13.21 -20.44
N PHE A 103 4.91 -11.91 -20.12
CA PHE A 103 3.64 -11.30 -19.76
C PHE A 103 2.86 -10.89 -20.99
N GLU A 104 1.79 -11.62 -21.27
CA GLU A 104 0.90 -11.32 -22.39
C GLU A 104 0.06 -10.06 -22.13
N GLY A 105 -0.18 -9.27 -23.16
CA GLY A 105 -1.06 -8.10 -23.10
C GLY A 105 -0.42 -6.84 -22.51
N VAL A 106 0.91 -6.79 -22.35
CA VAL A 106 1.61 -5.57 -21.93
C VAL A 106 1.53 -4.53 -23.03
N LYS A 107 0.94 -3.36 -22.71
CA LYS A 107 0.78 -2.21 -23.60
C LYS A 107 1.99 -1.26 -23.54
N GLY A 108 2.49 -1.01 -22.34
CA GLY A 108 3.60 -0.11 -22.08
C GLY A 108 4.28 -0.40 -20.75
N VAL A 109 5.52 0.09 -20.64
CA VAL A 109 6.41 -0.18 -19.51
C VAL A 109 6.90 1.11 -18.92
N TYR A 110 6.81 1.22 -17.60
CA TYR A 110 7.38 2.28 -16.78
C TYR A 110 8.30 1.69 -15.72
N GLU A 111 9.27 2.47 -15.26
CA GLU A 111 10.16 2.05 -14.18
C GLU A 111 10.27 3.09 -13.09
N LYS A 112 10.54 2.62 -11.86
CA LYS A 112 10.76 3.44 -10.67
C LYS A 112 12.10 3.07 -10.04
N ILE A 113 12.95 4.05 -9.81
CA ILE A 113 14.22 3.90 -9.12
C ILE A 113 13.99 4.17 -7.64
N ARG A 114 14.02 3.11 -6.82
CA ARG A 114 13.77 3.17 -5.37
C ARG A 114 15.02 2.97 -4.53
N PHE A 115 16.17 3.19 -5.11
CA PHE A 115 17.46 3.15 -4.43
C PHE A 115 18.21 4.46 -4.67
N LYS A 116 19.12 4.81 -3.76
CA LYS A 116 20.02 5.94 -3.96
C LYS A 116 21.01 5.57 -5.06
N ASN A 117 21.01 6.31 -6.15
CA ASN A 117 21.91 6.07 -7.28
C ASN A 117 22.85 7.26 -7.46
N GLU A 118 24.11 6.94 -7.83
CA GLU A 118 25.12 7.94 -8.14
C GLU A 118 25.10 8.39 -9.60
N ALA A 119 24.34 7.67 -10.45
CA ALA A 119 24.21 7.94 -11.88
C ALA A 119 23.15 8.97 -12.22
N ASP A 120 22.51 9.57 -11.20
CA ASP A 120 21.48 10.62 -11.35
C ASP A 120 20.29 10.18 -12.24
N LEU A 121 19.92 8.90 -12.13
CA LEU A 121 18.78 8.34 -12.85
C LEU A 121 17.48 8.99 -12.36
N PRO A 122 16.51 9.31 -13.25
CA PRO A 122 15.24 9.86 -12.84
C PRO A 122 14.46 8.86 -11.98
N GLU A 123 13.73 9.35 -10.96
CA GLU A 123 12.91 8.49 -10.09
C GLU A 123 11.88 7.67 -10.85
N SER A 124 11.40 8.19 -11.99
CA SER A 124 10.35 7.59 -12.81
C SER A 124 10.66 7.83 -14.29
N SER A 125 10.43 6.80 -15.12
CA SER A 125 10.65 6.90 -16.57
C SER A 125 9.66 6.02 -17.33
N PHE A 126 9.27 6.49 -18.52
CA PHE A 126 8.69 5.64 -19.54
C PHE A 126 9.81 4.86 -20.25
N VAL A 127 9.64 3.54 -20.35
CA VAL A 127 10.67 2.64 -20.92
C VAL A 127 10.37 2.32 -22.38
N GLY A 128 9.11 2.05 -22.72
CA GLY A 128 8.74 1.68 -24.08
C GLY A 128 7.31 1.16 -24.21
N GLY A 129 6.90 0.92 -25.44
CA GLY A 129 5.54 0.57 -25.80
C GLY A 129 4.67 1.79 -26.06
N VAL A 130 3.43 1.76 -25.62
CA VAL A 130 2.48 2.87 -25.70
C VAL A 130 2.49 3.64 -24.39
N GLU A 131 2.49 4.95 -24.42
CA GLU A 131 2.32 5.74 -23.19
C GLU A 131 0.88 5.62 -22.67
N ALA A 132 0.76 5.46 -21.34
CA ALA A 132 -0.53 5.43 -20.68
C ALA A 132 -1.20 6.81 -20.72
N PRO A 133 -2.54 6.87 -20.84
CA PRO A 133 -3.24 8.14 -20.65
C PRO A 133 -3.00 8.69 -19.23
N GLU A 134 -3.09 9.98 -19.06
CA GLU A 134 -2.98 10.67 -17.78
C GLU A 134 -4.26 11.47 -17.48
N PRO A 135 -5.08 11.01 -16.53
CA PRO A 135 -4.92 9.80 -15.71
C PRO A 135 -5.20 8.51 -16.49
N LEU A 136 -4.56 7.43 -16.08
CA LEU A 136 -4.96 6.08 -16.41
C LEU A 136 -6.01 5.62 -15.39
N ILE A 137 -7.22 5.33 -15.85
CA ILE A 137 -8.29 4.83 -14.99
C ILE A 137 -8.17 3.30 -14.87
N VAL A 138 -7.99 2.83 -13.65
CA VAL A 138 -7.97 1.41 -13.32
C VAL A 138 -9.17 1.04 -12.45
N LEU A 139 -9.48 -0.24 -12.39
CA LEU A 139 -10.56 -0.78 -11.57
C LEU A 139 -10.00 -1.60 -10.40
N GLU A 140 -10.62 -1.45 -9.25
CA GLU A 140 -10.44 -2.28 -8.07
C GLU A 140 -11.82 -2.62 -7.50
N ASN A 141 -12.24 -3.89 -7.62
CA ASN A 141 -13.57 -4.34 -7.22
C ASN A 141 -14.70 -3.45 -7.80
N GLY A 142 -14.57 -3.06 -9.06
CA GLY A 142 -15.52 -2.22 -9.77
C GLY A 142 -15.41 -0.71 -9.48
N ILE A 143 -14.59 -0.30 -8.54
CA ILE A 143 -14.34 1.11 -8.23
C ILE A 143 -13.24 1.65 -9.15
N LYS A 144 -13.45 2.83 -9.73
CA LYS A 144 -12.49 3.51 -10.57
C LYS A 144 -11.48 4.28 -9.74
N TYR A 145 -10.19 4.18 -10.12
CA TYR A 145 -9.14 5.00 -9.55
C TYR A 145 -8.31 5.66 -10.66
N ALA A 146 -8.12 6.95 -10.55
CA ALA A 146 -7.21 7.71 -11.41
C ALA A 146 -5.77 7.45 -10.96
N THR A 147 -4.95 6.96 -11.88
CA THR A 147 -3.53 6.65 -11.65
C THR A 147 -2.64 7.32 -12.67
N TYR A 148 -1.38 7.54 -12.29
CA TYR A 148 -0.39 8.26 -13.07
C TYR A 148 0.89 7.45 -13.09
N MET A 149 1.22 6.89 -14.25
CA MET A 149 2.34 5.95 -14.36
C MET A 149 3.70 6.63 -14.24
N ASN A 150 3.81 7.90 -14.62
CA ASN A 150 5.10 8.63 -14.67
C ASN A 150 5.17 9.85 -13.73
N GLU A 151 4.34 9.91 -12.70
CA GLU A 151 4.33 11.01 -11.72
C GLU A 151 5.13 10.66 -10.46
N GLY A 152 6.48 10.66 -10.55
CA GLY A 152 7.37 10.30 -9.44
C GLY A 152 7.28 8.83 -9.04
N LEU A 153 7.59 8.51 -7.78
CA LEU A 153 7.65 7.13 -7.29
C LEU A 153 6.27 6.48 -7.06
N MET A 154 5.24 7.27 -6.90
CA MET A 154 3.89 6.81 -6.57
C MET A 154 2.96 6.91 -7.79
N THR A 155 1.97 6.04 -7.87
CA THR A 155 1.02 5.99 -8.99
C THR A 155 -0.35 6.55 -8.68
N GLY A 156 -0.66 6.83 -7.42
CA GLY A 156 -1.94 7.36 -6.96
C GLY A 156 -2.76 6.39 -6.11
N ILE A 157 -2.42 5.12 -6.04
CA ILE A 157 -3.06 4.11 -5.19
C ILE A 157 -2.04 3.11 -4.64
N PHE A 158 -2.24 2.65 -3.42
CA PHE A 158 -1.49 1.55 -2.81
C PHE A 158 -2.25 0.23 -2.99
N LEU A 159 -1.72 -0.65 -3.83
CA LEU A 159 -2.39 -1.89 -4.24
C LEU A 159 -2.48 -2.93 -3.11
N ASP A 160 -1.59 -2.87 -2.13
CA ASP A 160 -1.55 -3.77 -0.98
C ASP A 160 -2.74 -3.61 -0.03
N GLN A 161 -3.44 -2.49 -0.09
CA GLN A 161 -4.63 -2.19 0.72
C GLN A 161 -5.97 -2.57 0.05
N ARG A 162 -5.95 -3.22 -1.12
CA ARG A 162 -7.17 -3.56 -1.88
C ARG A 162 -8.23 -4.26 -1.04
N GLU A 163 -7.85 -5.30 -0.30
CA GLU A 163 -8.80 -6.09 0.48
C GLU A 163 -9.28 -5.38 1.74
N VAL A 164 -8.48 -4.47 2.27
CA VAL A 164 -8.89 -3.60 3.38
C VAL A 164 -9.93 -2.60 2.90
N ARG A 165 -9.71 -1.96 1.75
CA ARG A 165 -10.71 -1.06 1.13
C ARG A 165 -12.03 -1.77 0.85
N GLU A 166 -11.98 -2.98 0.31
CA GLU A 166 -13.17 -3.77 0.02
C GLU A 166 -13.93 -4.16 1.32
N THR A 167 -13.22 -4.51 2.37
CA THR A 167 -13.82 -4.79 3.67
C THR A 167 -14.53 -3.57 4.25
N ILE A 168 -13.89 -2.39 4.16
CA ILE A 168 -14.49 -1.13 4.60
C ILE A 168 -15.74 -0.82 3.77
N ARG A 169 -15.66 -0.95 2.45
CA ARG A 169 -16.78 -0.74 1.55
C ARG A 169 -17.98 -1.61 1.90
N GLN A 170 -17.76 -2.90 2.10
CA GLN A 170 -18.84 -3.86 2.29
C GLN A 170 -19.44 -3.87 3.69
N ARG A 171 -18.64 -3.63 4.73
CA ARG A 171 -19.04 -3.87 6.12
C ARG A 171 -19.12 -2.63 7.00
N TYR A 172 -18.38 -1.59 6.66
CA TYR A 172 -18.15 -0.47 7.56
C TYR A 172 -18.47 0.91 6.95
N SER A 173 -19.28 0.93 5.90
CA SER A 173 -19.58 2.17 5.15
C SER A 173 -21.06 2.52 5.10
N ALA A 174 -21.94 1.58 4.81
CA ALA A 174 -23.36 1.84 4.59
C ALA A 174 -24.03 2.58 5.78
N GLY A 175 -24.54 3.77 5.52
CA GLY A 175 -25.22 4.61 6.52
C GLY A 175 -24.28 5.24 7.55
N ARG A 176 -22.95 5.17 7.36
CA ARG A 176 -21.95 5.63 8.31
C ARG A 176 -21.26 6.92 7.88
N THR A 177 -20.81 7.70 8.85
CA THR A 177 -19.80 8.73 8.64
C THR A 177 -18.41 8.11 8.77
N VAL A 178 -17.51 8.42 7.83
CA VAL A 178 -16.18 7.81 7.74
C VAL A 178 -15.09 8.86 7.76
N LEU A 179 -14.15 8.75 8.72
CA LEU A 179 -12.93 9.55 8.76
C LEU A 179 -11.76 8.74 8.21
N ASN A 180 -11.09 9.26 7.20
CA ASN A 180 -9.90 8.71 6.59
C ASN A 180 -8.70 9.63 6.87
N THR A 181 -7.77 9.19 7.70
CA THR A 181 -6.57 9.95 8.08
C THR A 181 -5.35 9.43 7.34
N PHE A 182 -4.36 10.31 7.10
CA PHE A 182 -3.23 10.02 6.20
C PHE A 182 -3.73 9.58 4.83
N SER A 183 -4.68 10.34 4.31
CA SER A 183 -5.60 9.87 3.26
C SER A 183 -4.96 9.79 1.87
N TYR A 184 -3.81 10.39 1.66
CA TYR A 184 -3.09 10.44 0.39
C TYR A 184 -3.99 10.97 -0.75
N THR A 185 -4.48 10.11 -1.64
CA THR A 185 -5.42 10.46 -2.72
C THR A 185 -6.89 10.18 -2.37
N GLY A 186 -7.17 9.75 -1.14
CA GLY A 186 -8.53 9.48 -0.68
C GLY A 186 -9.10 8.13 -1.09
N ALA A 187 -8.27 7.14 -1.43
CA ALA A 187 -8.75 5.84 -1.91
C ALA A 187 -9.69 5.11 -0.91
N PHE A 188 -9.39 5.15 0.39
CA PHE A 188 -10.30 4.61 1.41
C PHE A 188 -11.63 5.38 1.49
N SER A 189 -11.57 6.71 1.33
CA SER A 189 -12.78 7.56 1.33
C SER A 189 -13.68 7.25 0.14
N VAL A 190 -13.11 7.05 -1.04
CA VAL A 190 -13.84 6.65 -2.25
C VAL A 190 -14.48 5.28 -2.07
N ALA A 191 -13.75 4.29 -1.54
CA ALA A 191 -14.29 2.97 -1.26
C ALA A 191 -15.46 3.05 -0.27
N ALA A 192 -15.34 3.84 0.80
CA ALA A 192 -16.41 4.06 1.76
C ALA A 192 -17.62 4.74 1.13
N ALA A 193 -17.44 5.79 0.34
CA ALA A 193 -18.53 6.48 -0.36
C ALA A 193 -19.26 5.54 -1.33
N MET A 194 -18.54 4.73 -2.09
CA MET A 194 -19.08 3.70 -2.97
C MET A 194 -19.78 2.57 -2.20
N GLY A 195 -19.45 2.38 -0.93
CA GLY A 195 -20.12 1.46 0.00
C GLY A 195 -21.33 2.04 0.71
N GLY A 196 -21.76 3.28 0.37
CA GLY A 196 -22.93 3.91 0.94
C GLY A 196 -22.69 4.72 2.21
N ALA A 197 -21.45 5.17 2.46
CA ALA A 197 -21.18 6.13 3.53
C ALA A 197 -22.00 7.40 3.33
N THR A 198 -22.56 7.93 4.41
CA THR A 198 -23.37 9.16 4.37
C THR A 198 -22.51 10.39 4.14
N GLN A 199 -21.29 10.37 4.66
CA GLN A 199 -20.26 11.38 4.42
C GLN A 199 -18.89 10.80 4.71
N THR A 200 -17.89 11.18 3.92
CA THR A 200 -16.48 10.91 4.20
C THR A 200 -15.74 12.20 4.53
N THR A 201 -14.74 12.07 5.38
CA THR A 201 -13.79 13.13 5.72
C THR A 201 -12.39 12.60 5.46
N SER A 202 -11.64 13.24 4.57
CA SER A 202 -10.26 12.90 4.23
C SER A 202 -9.31 13.94 4.81
N VAL A 203 -8.24 13.50 5.46
CA VAL A 203 -7.22 14.39 6.06
C VAL A 203 -5.83 13.95 5.64
N ASP A 204 -5.11 14.86 4.99
CA ASP A 204 -3.69 14.66 4.61
C ASP A 204 -2.95 15.99 4.61
N VAL A 205 -1.66 15.96 4.90
CA VAL A 205 -0.83 17.17 4.98
C VAL A 205 -0.36 17.68 3.63
N ALA A 206 -0.35 16.82 2.60
CA ALA A 206 0.18 17.17 1.28
C ALA A 206 -0.80 18.06 0.51
N ASN A 207 -0.33 19.22 0.02
CA ASN A 207 -1.16 20.16 -0.75
C ASN A 207 -1.84 19.51 -1.97
N ARG A 208 -1.14 18.60 -2.64
CA ARG A 208 -1.67 17.86 -3.80
C ARG A 208 -2.82 16.93 -3.47
N SER A 209 -3.02 16.56 -2.20
CA SER A 209 -4.07 15.64 -1.78
C SER A 209 -5.47 16.16 -2.05
N LEU A 210 -5.68 17.48 -2.03
CA LEU A 210 -6.99 18.09 -2.31
C LEU A 210 -7.47 17.75 -3.72
N GLU A 211 -6.71 18.11 -4.73
CA GLU A 211 -7.10 17.91 -6.14
C GLU A 211 -7.13 16.42 -6.50
N LYS A 212 -6.17 15.64 -6.02
CA LYS A 212 -6.14 14.20 -6.23
C LYS A 212 -7.34 13.50 -5.60
N THR A 213 -7.75 13.88 -4.39
CA THR A 213 -8.92 13.31 -3.72
C THR A 213 -10.22 13.71 -4.43
N LYS A 214 -10.36 14.96 -4.85
CA LYS A 214 -11.49 15.40 -5.68
C LYS A 214 -11.61 14.61 -6.97
N GLU A 215 -10.49 14.37 -7.65
CA GLU A 215 -10.43 13.58 -8.88
C GLU A 215 -10.91 12.14 -8.63
N GLN A 216 -10.46 11.49 -7.55
CA GLN A 216 -10.87 10.11 -7.22
C GLN A 216 -12.38 10.00 -6.97
N PHE A 217 -13.00 10.97 -6.34
CA PHE A 217 -14.47 11.03 -6.23
C PHE A 217 -15.13 11.24 -7.59
N ALA A 218 -14.65 12.21 -8.37
CA ALA A 218 -15.24 12.61 -9.63
C ALA A 218 -15.26 11.47 -10.67
N VAL A 219 -14.20 10.67 -10.77
CA VAL A 219 -14.15 9.53 -11.73
C VAL A 219 -15.17 8.43 -11.39
N ASN A 220 -15.71 8.42 -10.17
CA ASN A 220 -16.78 7.53 -9.73
C ASN A 220 -18.17 8.21 -9.74
N GLY A 221 -18.29 9.41 -10.30
CA GLY A 221 -19.56 10.15 -10.35
C GLY A 221 -20.02 10.70 -9.00
N ILE A 222 -19.12 10.80 -8.03
CA ILE A 222 -19.39 11.39 -6.72
C ILE A 222 -19.00 12.87 -6.77
N ASP A 223 -19.93 13.76 -6.43
CA ASP A 223 -19.61 15.18 -6.32
C ASP A 223 -18.66 15.41 -5.13
N PRO A 224 -17.42 15.87 -5.38
CA PRO A 224 -16.45 16.11 -4.32
C PRO A 224 -16.90 17.12 -3.26
N GLU A 225 -17.76 18.06 -3.64
CA GLU A 225 -18.28 19.10 -2.71
C GLU A 225 -19.24 18.52 -1.67
N THR A 226 -19.73 17.30 -1.86
CA THR A 226 -20.53 16.57 -0.86
C THR A 226 -19.67 15.90 0.21
N GLN A 227 -18.35 15.86 0.01
CA GLN A 227 -17.38 15.24 0.91
C GLN A 227 -16.53 16.30 1.62
N GLN A 228 -15.94 15.93 2.74
CA GLN A 228 -15.02 16.81 3.47
C GLN A 228 -13.59 16.45 3.17
N ILE A 229 -12.76 17.42 2.78
CA ILE A 229 -11.33 17.22 2.49
C ILE A 229 -10.54 18.31 3.21
N TYR A 230 -9.65 17.90 4.12
CA TYR A 230 -8.79 18.80 4.89
C TYR A 230 -7.33 18.59 4.52
N VAL A 231 -6.67 19.64 4.03
CA VAL A 231 -5.22 19.65 3.81
C VAL A 231 -4.58 20.24 5.05
N MET A 232 -4.24 19.37 6.00
CA MET A 232 -3.61 19.76 7.26
C MET A 232 -2.92 18.57 7.93
N ASP A 233 -2.05 18.87 8.88
CA ASP A 233 -1.44 17.83 9.72
C ASP A 233 -2.52 17.05 10.46
N VAL A 234 -2.44 15.72 10.39
CA VAL A 234 -3.46 14.81 10.97
C VAL A 234 -3.57 15.01 12.49
N PHE A 235 -2.47 15.26 13.19
CA PHE A 235 -2.48 15.47 14.64
C PHE A 235 -3.10 16.82 15.02
N ASP A 236 -2.94 17.83 14.18
CA ASP A 236 -3.62 19.12 14.35
C ASP A 236 -5.13 18.97 14.08
N TYR A 237 -5.51 18.14 13.09
CA TYR A 237 -6.91 17.78 12.85
C TYR A 237 -7.52 17.07 14.06
N PHE A 238 -6.81 16.13 14.70
CA PHE A 238 -7.33 15.47 15.90
C PHE A 238 -7.70 16.46 17.01
N LYS A 239 -6.82 17.42 17.28
CA LYS A 239 -7.07 18.48 18.28
C LYS A 239 -8.30 19.31 17.92
N TYR A 240 -8.41 19.68 16.65
CA TYR A 240 -9.58 20.41 16.12
C TYR A 240 -10.86 19.58 16.29
N ALA A 241 -10.86 18.34 15.86
CA ALA A 241 -12.02 17.45 15.88
C ALA A 241 -12.49 17.14 17.33
N VAL A 242 -11.55 16.90 18.24
CA VAL A 242 -11.85 16.70 19.67
C VAL A 242 -12.47 17.98 20.27
N LYS A 243 -11.88 19.14 20.00
CA LYS A 243 -12.42 20.43 20.46
C LYS A 243 -13.83 20.70 19.93
N LYS A 244 -14.12 20.26 18.71
CA LYS A 244 -15.43 20.35 18.07
C LYS A 244 -16.38 19.20 18.44
N GLN A 245 -15.95 18.28 19.28
CA GLN A 245 -16.70 17.08 19.69
C GLN A 245 -17.21 16.24 18.50
N LEU A 246 -16.45 16.22 17.41
CA LEU A 246 -16.76 15.41 16.24
C LEU A 246 -16.63 13.92 16.57
N LYS A 247 -17.55 13.14 16.01
CA LYS A 247 -17.56 11.67 16.13
C LYS A 247 -17.80 11.07 14.76
N PHE A 248 -17.16 9.94 14.51
CA PHE A 248 -17.28 9.20 13.26
C PHE A 248 -17.59 7.73 13.52
N ASP A 249 -18.47 7.16 12.71
CA ASP A 249 -18.88 5.75 12.86
C ASP A 249 -17.79 4.79 12.43
N THR A 250 -16.97 5.16 11.47
CA THR A 250 -15.78 4.41 11.03
C THR A 250 -14.60 5.36 10.89
N VAL A 251 -13.47 4.99 11.49
CA VAL A 251 -12.22 5.76 11.45
C VAL A 251 -11.11 4.89 10.90
N VAL A 252 -10.45 5.34 9.83
CA VAL A 252 -9.33 4.66 9.17
C VAL A 252 -8.05 5.42 9.44
N VAL A 253 -7.02 4.70 9.89
CA VAL A 253 -5.71 5.25 10.26
C VAL A 253 -4.61 4.42 9.60
N ASP A 254 -3.96 4.97 8.60
CA ASP A 254 -2.89 4.32 7.83
C ASP A 254 -1.68 5.25 7.69
N PRO A 255 -0.95 5.48 8.80
CA PRO A 255 0.19 6.39 8.81
C PRO A 255 1.39 5.79 8.05
N PRO A 256 2.29 6.63 7.51
CA PRO A 256 3.58 6.16 7.03
C PRO A 256 4.39 5.55 8.19
N SER A 257 5.27 4.57 7.90
CA SER A 257 6.14 3.95 8.92
C SER A 257 7.02 4.97 9.64
N PHE A 258 7.41 6.01 8.92
CA PHE A 258 8.17 7.16 9.44
C PHE A 258 7.75 8.44 8.71
N ALA A 259 7.55 9.51 9.47
CA ALA A 259 7.29 10.84 8.93
C ALA A 259 8.04 11.90 9.72
N ARG A 260 8.53 12.91 9.01
CA ARG A 260 9.16 14.08 9.59
C ARG A 260 8.60 15.35 8.97
N THR A 261 8.03 16.20 9.80
CA THR A 261 7.58 17.56 9.44
C THR A 261 8.43 18.59 10.17
N LYS A 262 8.27 19.87 9.86
CA LYS A 262 8.94 20.95 10.62
C LYS A 262 8.60 20.95 12.11
N LYS A 263 7.41 20.44 12.46
CA LYS A 263 6.87 20.47 13.83
C LYS A 263 7.02 19.14 14.58
N ARG A 264 7.22 18.02 13.88
CA ARG A 264 7.06 16.70 14.50
C ARG A 264 7.81 15.60 13.74
N THR A 265 8.32 14.64 14.50
CA THR A 265 8.78 13.36 13.97
C THR A 265 7.85 12.27 14.50
N PHE A 266 7.41 11.37 13.62
CA PHE A 266 6.56 10.22 13.92
C PHE A 266 7.25 8.94 13.45
N SER A 267 7.22 7.92 14.29
CA SER A 267 7.68 6.57 13.95
C SER A 267 6.69 5.57 14.51
N VAL A 268 6.20 4.64 13.69
CA VAL A 268 5.26 3.59 14.11
C VAL A 268 5.79 2.84 15.32
N ALA A 269 7.05 2.43 15.31
CA ALA A 269 7.65 1.66 16.39
C ALA A 269 7.63 2.35 17.76
N LYS A 270 7.55 3.68 17.80
CA LYS A 270 7.63 4.48 19.04
C LYS A 270 6.32 5.19 19.38
N ASP A 271 5.58 5.62 18.37
CA ASP A 271 4.54 6.63 18.55
C ASP A 271 3.12 6.13 18.21
N TYR A 272 2.97 4.89 17.73
CA TYR A 272 1.66 4.38 17.29
C TYR A 272 0.63 4.33 18.43
N GLY A 273 1.03 3.94 19.63
CA GLY A 273 0.15 3.94 20.80
C GLY A 273 -0.40 5.34 21.15
N LYS A 274 0.43 6.38 21.02
CA LYS A 274 0.02 7.76 21.20
C LYS A 274 -0.95 8.22 20.11
N LEU A 275 -0.72 7.80 18.86
CA LEU A 275 -1.64 8.05 17.76
C LEU A 275 -3.01 7.44 18.04
N VAL A 276 -3.04 6.19 18.48
CA VAL A 276 -4.28 5.48 18.87
C VAL A 276 -5.00 6.21 20.00
N ALA A 277 -4.27 6.66 21.02
CA ALA A 277 -4.85 7.42 22.13
C ALA A 277 -5.50 8.74 21.66
N GLN A 278 -4.92 9.41 20.67
CA GLN A 278 -5.46 10.66 20.14
C GLN A 278 -6.67 10.47 19.22
N ILE A 279 -6.75 9.35 18.50
CA ILE A 279 -7.85 9.10 17.55
C ILE A 279 -9.06 8.44 18.20
N THR A 280 -8.87 7.64 19.24
CA THR A 280 -9.94 6.90 19.92
C THR A 280 -11.13 7.77 20.33
N PRO A 281 -10.94 9.01 20.87
CA PRO A 281 -12.05 9.88 21.23
C PRO A 281 -12.93 10.31 20.04
N LEU A 282 -12.46 10.19 18.81
CA LEU A 282 -13.21 10.54 17.60
C LEU A 282 -14.10 9.40 17.08
N VAL A 283 -13.95 8.18 17.62
CA VAL A 283 -14.80 7.05 17.25
C VAL A 283 -16.13 7.14 17.98
N ALA A 284 -17.24 7.10 17.24
CA ALA A 284 -18.57 7.14 17.79
C ALA A 284 -18.86 5.93 18.71
N PRO A 285 -19.86 5.99 19.61
CA PRO A 285 -20.37 4.82 20.31
C PRO A 285 -20.73 3.71 19.30
N LYS A 286 -20.34 2.46 19.59
CA LYS A 286 -20.49 1.32 18.67
C LYS A 286 -19.79 1.49 17.31
N GLY A 287 -18.87 2.45 17.23
CA GLY A 287 -18.10 2.71 16.01
C GLY A 287 -16.95 1.71 15.80
N THR A 288 -16.31 1.82 14.64
CA THR A 288 -15.22 0.96 14.21
C THR A 288 -13.96 1.78 13.98
N LEU A 289 -12.83 1.30 14.50
CA LEU A 289 -11.50 1.84 14.27
C LEU A 289 -10.70 0.84 13.45
N VAL A 290 -10.23 1.28 12.28
CA VAL A 290 -9.39 0.49 11.38
C VAL A 290 -7.97 1.03 11.46
N LEU A 291 -7.06 0.24 12.02
CA LEU A 291 -5.68 0.62 12.28
C LEU A 291 -4.74 -0.20 11.41
N SER A 292 -3.94 0.47 10.62
CA SER A 292 -3.00 -0.12 9.67
C SER A 292 -1.56 0.29 9.97
N THR A 293 -0.63 -0.60 9.67
CA THR A 293 0.80 -0.30 9.56
C THR A 293 1.46 -1.18 8.51
N ASN A 294 2.39 -0.60 7.76
CA ASN A 294 3.30 -1.29 6.84
C ASN A 294 4.73 -1.42 7.41
N ALA A 295 4.92 -1.18 8.70
CA ALA A 295 6.22 -1.26 9.36
C ALA A 295 6.66 -2.71 9.54
N ALA A 296 7.61 -3.18 8.72
CA ALA A 296 8.13 -4.55 8.76
C ALA A 296 8.85 -4.88 10.08
N ASN A 297 9.40 -3.88 10.77
CA ASN A 297 10.10 -4.03 12.03
C ASN A 297 9.19 -4.04 13.27
N VAL A 298 7.88 -4.02 13.08
CA VAL A 298 6.88 -4.13 14.15
C VAL A 298 6.12 -5.42 13.96
N SER A 299 6.22 -6.33 14.92
CA SER A 299 5.46 -7.60 14.90
C SER A 299 3.96 -7.36 15.14
N GLU A 300 3.14 -8.33 14.75
CA GLU A 300 1.69 -8.27 15.01
C GLU A 300 1.38 -8.15 16.51
N SER A 301 2.10 -8.87 17.36
CA SER A 301 1.95 -8.80 18.81
C SER A 301 2.32 -7.43 19.38
N GLN A 302 3.43 -6.85 18.91
CA GLN A 302 3.81 -5.49 19.30
C GLN A 302 2.77 -4.46 18.85
N PHE A 303 2.26 -4.60 17.63
CA PHE A 303 1.22 -3.73 17.09
C PHE A 303 -0.06 -3.80 17.92
N GLN A 304 -0.49 -5.01 18.29
CA GLN A 304 -1.65 -5.20 19.14
C GLN A 304 -1.46 -4.55 20.53
N GLN A 305 -0.31 -4.73 21.16
CA GLN A 305 0.00 -4.12 22.46
C GLN A 305 -0.04 -2.58 22.39
N MET A 306 0.50 -1.98 21.35
CA MET A 306 0.44 -0.52 21.15
C MET A 306 -1.01 -0.02 21.02
N ILE A 307 -1.85 -0.76 20.30
CA ILE A 307 -3.27 -0.44 20.12
C ILE A 307 -4.01 -0.52 21.46
N GLU A 308 -3.91 -1.63 22.15
CA GLU A 308 -4.59 -1.86 23.43
C GLU A 308 -4.19 -0.81 24.48
N LYS A 309 -2.89 -0.52 24.58
CA LYS A 309 -2.38 0.53 25.45
C LYS A 309 -2.91 1.90 25.07
N GLY A 310 -2.93 2.25 23.77
CA GLY A 310 -3.43 3.53 23.30
C GLY A 310 -4.91 3.75 23.59
N ILE A 311 -5.74 2.74 23.39
CA ILE A 311 -7.18 2.80 23.73
C ILE A 311 -7.36 2.96 25.24
N GLN A 312 -6.61 2.20 26.04
CA GLN A 312 -6.66 2.29 27.51
C GLN A 312 -6.23 3.67 28.03
N GLU A 313 -5.20 4.27 27.44
CA GLU A 313 -4.76 5.63 27.80
C GLU A 313 -5.80 6.70 27.45
N ALA A 314 -6.54 6.53 26.36
CA ALA A 314 -7.55 7.47 25.92
C ALA A 314 -8.84 7.39 26.77
N GLU A 315 -9.38 6.20 26.88
CA GLU A 315 -10.68 5.92 27.51
C GLU A 315 -10.64 4.56 28.21
N GLY A 316 -10.04 4.51 29.41
CA GLY A 316 -9.73 3.26 30.13
C GLY A 316 -10.91 2.32 30.39
N ASN A 317 -12.14 2.82 30.39
CA ASN A 317 -13.34 2.02 30.61
C ASN A 317 -14.06 1.62 29.32
N ARG A 318 -13.59 2.09 28.14
CA ARG A 318 -14.23 1.80 26.87
C ARG A 318 -13.93 0.39 26.43
N LYS A 319 -14.98 -0.43 26.33
CA LYS A 319 -14.84 -1.84 25.89
C LYS A 319 -14.74 -1.92 24.38
N PHE A 320 -13.83 -2.75 23.90
CA PHE A 320 -13.59 -2.98 22.47
C PHE A 320 -13.25 -4.44 22.19
N ARG A 321 -13.35 -4.83 20.94
CA ARG A 321 -12.92 -6.14 20.42
C ARG A 321 -12.16 -5.96 19.12
N ILE A 322 -11.09 -6.69 18.93
CA ILE A 322 -10.47 -6.89 17.63
C ILE A 322 -11.31 -7.95 16.90
N VAL A 323 -12.07 -7.53 15.90
CA VAL A 323 -13.03 -8.40 15.19
C VAL A 323 -12.47 -9.01 13.92
N LEU A 324 -11.45 -8.39 13.34
CA LEU A 324 -10.82 -8.84 12.11
C LEU A 324 -9.38 -8.35 12.05
N LYS A 325 -8.50 -9.21 11.55
CA LYS A 325 -7.12 -8.87 11.17
C LYS A 325 -6.93 -9.18 9.70
N LYS A 326 -6.29 -8.27 8.97
CA LYS A 326 -5.93 -8.46 7.57
C LYS A 326 -4.45 -8.17 7.35
N GLY A 327 -3.87 -8.87 6.39
CA GLY A 327 -2.52 -8.67 5.89
C GLY A 327 -2.52 -8.36 4.40
N LEU A 328 -1.43 -8.70 3.74
CA LEU A 328 -1.28 -8.53 2.29
C LEU A 328 -2.29 -9.37 1.49
N PRO A 329 -2.82 -8.85 0.40
CA PRO A 329 -3.63 -9.64 -0.53
C PRO A 329 -2.77 -10.72 -1.23
N SER A 330 -3.42 -11.72 -1.80
CA SER A 330 -2.75 -12.92 -2.34
C SER A 330 -1.78 -12.68 -3.48
N ASP A 331 -1.94 -11.60 -4.23
CA ASP A 331 -1.03 -11.20 -5.30
C ASP A 331 0.30 -10.63 -4.77
N PHE A 332 0.35 -10.24 -3.51
CA PHE A 332 1.58 -9.89 -2.78
C PHE A 332 2.17 -11.14 -2.13
N ALA A 333 2.67 -12.06 -2.94
CA ALA A 333 3.26 -13.31 -2.47
C ALA A 333 4.37 -13.07 -1.43
N VAL A 334 4.32 -13.83 -0.34
CA VAL A 334 5.29 -13.74 0.77
C VAL A 334 6.01 -15.08 0.93
N PRO A 335 7.34 -15.12 0.95
CA PRO A 335 8.07 -16.35 1.18
C PRO A 335 7.96 -16.79 2.64
N VAL A 336 7.78 -18.08 2.87
CA VAL A 336 7.68 -18.66 4.22
C VAL A 336 8.93 -18.38 5.07
N ALA A 337 10.10 -18.34 4.42
CA ALA A 337 11.40 -18.13 5.08
C ALA A 337 11.71 -16.67 5.43
N THR A 338 10.90 -15.71 4.98
CA THR A 338 11.19 -14.27 5.15
C THR A 338 9.97 -13.53 5.72
N PRO A 339 9.65 -13.68 7.03
CA PRO A 339 8.46 -13.07 7.64
C PRO A 339 8.41 -11.55 7.53
N LEU A 340 9.56 -10.88 7.39
CA LEU A 340 9.63 -9.41 7.22
C LEU A 340 9.00 -8.93 5.90
N SER A 341 8.85 -9.81 4.91
CA SER A 341 8.16 -9.51 3.65
C SER A 341 6.65 -9.41 3.83
N ASP A 342 6.07 -10.00 4.88
CA ASP A 342 4.67 -9.85 5.29
C ASP A 342 4.54 -8.62 6.21
N TYR A 343 4.67 -7.45 5.61
CA TYR A 343 4.79 -6.20 6.36
C TYR A 343 3.45 -5.60 6.79
N LEU A 344 2.35 -5.90 6.08
CA LEU A 344 1.06 -5.25 6.31
C LEU A 344 0.28 -5.87 7.46
N LYS A 345 -0.11 -5.05 8.42
CA LYS A 345 -0.97 -5.42 9.53
C LYS A 345 -2.12 -4.44 9.63
N VAL A 346 -3.34 -4.93 9.52
CA VAL A 346 -4.55 -4.10 9.64
C VAL A 346 -5.51 -4.75 10.62
N PHE A 347 -5.88 -4.01 11.65
CA PHE A 347 -6.81 -4.47 12.69
C PHE A 347 -8.10 -3.67 12.63
N PHE A 348 -9.21 -4.38 12.60
CA PHE A 348 -10.55 -3.81 12.72
C PHE A 348 -11.02 -3.99 14.15
N ILE A 349 -11.34 -2.88 14.78
CA ILE A 349 -11.69 -2.80 16.20
C ILE A 349 -13.09 -2.22 16.33
N GLU A 350 -13.98 -2.95 16.96
CA GLU A 350 -15.32 -2.50 17.27
C GLU A 350 -15.45 -2.13 18.75
N PHE A 351 -16.07 -0.98 19.01
CA PHE A 351 -16.37 -0.51 20.35
C PHE A 351 -17.81 -0.89 20.73
N ASN A 352 -17.99 -1.26 21.99
CA ASN A 352 -19.29 -1.71 22.49
C ASN A 352 -20.19 -0.56 22.94
N ASN A 353 -19.61 0.59 23.27
CA ASN A 353 -20.28 1.80 23.76
C ASN A 353 -19.54 3.08 23.36
#